data_1c7ec14d836440e6ecc633952a7581f1
#
_entry.id   1c7ec14d836440e6ecc633952a7581f1
#
_cell.length_a   1.000
_cell.length_b   1.000
_cell.length_c   1.000
_cell.angle_alpha   90.00
_cell.angle_beta   90.00
_cell.angle_gamma   90.00
#
_symmetry.space_group_name_H-M   'P 1'
#
loop_
_entity.id
_entity.type
_entity.pdbx_description
1 polymer ?
#
loop_
_entity_poly.entity_id
_entity_poly.type
_entity_poly.pdbx_seq_one_letter_code
_entity_poly.pdbx_strand_id
1 'polypeptide(L)'
;MIDNVTAVAPGLRSYQLNDNVWARQGRIILSGTQALVRLMLMQRQSDEQKGLNTRGFISGYRGSPLGMVDQVIWKQGEKFRNAGLEFVPAINEELGATQVLGTQRVESDPERTVDGVFGL
;
A
#
# COMPACT_ATOMS: atom_id res chain seq x y z
N MET A 1 12.82 -37.28 2.22
CA MET A 1 13.76 -36.41 1.48
C MET A 1 13.22 -36.35 0.06
N ILE A 2 12.45 -35.33 -0.25
CA ILE A 2 11.90 -35.11 -1.59
C ILE A 2 12.30 -33.67 -1.95
N ASP A 3 13.52 -33.58 -2.50
CA ASP A 3 13.97 -32.37 -3.18
C ASP A 3 13.32 -32.34 -4.57
N ASN A 4 12.06 -31.91 -4.64
CA ASN A 4 11.45 -31.49 -5.89
C ASN A 4 11.65 -29.98 -6.05
N VAL A 5 12.88 -29.60 -6.34
CA VAL A 5 13.13 -28.28 -6.94
C VAL A 5 12.60 -28.37 -8.38
N THR A 6 11.36 -27.97 -8.56
CA THR A 6 10.78 -27.81 -9.89
C THR A 6 11.61 -26.75 -10.59
N ALA A 7 12.40 -27.15 -11.56
CA ALA A 7 13.19 -26.25 -12.40
C ALA A 7 12.23 -25.24 -13.04
N VAL A 8 12.33 -23.97 -12.62
CA VAL A 8 11.58 -22.87 -13.22
C VAL A 8 12.06 -22.70 -14.65
N ALA A 9 11.14 -22.71 -15.61
CA ALA A 9 11.48 -22.51 -17.02
C ALA A 9 12.29 -21.22 -17.23
N PRO A 10 13.25 -21.20 -18.15
CA PRO A 10 14.04 -20.01 -18.45
C PRO A 10 13.14 -18.80 -18.71
N GLY A 11 13.31 -17.72 -17.95
CA GLY A 11 12.48 -16.52 -18.02
C GLY A 11 11.34 -16.42 -17.00
N LEU A 12 11.05 -17.46 -16.24
CA LEU A 12 10.12 -17.42 -15.12
C LEU A 12 10.92 -17.29 -13.81
N ARG A 13 10.58 -16.27 -13.01
CA ARG A 13 11.10 -16.18 -11.66
C ARG A 13 10.24 -17.01 -10.71
N SER A 14 10.82 -17.46 -9.62
CA SER A 14 10.06 -18.05 -8.51
C SER A 14 9.05 -17.02 -7.98
N TYR A 15 7.77 -17.35 -7.97
CA TYR A 15 6.70 -16.52 -7.42
C TYR A 15 6.57 -16.76 -5.91
N GLN A 16 6.56 -15.67 -5.13
CA GLN A 16 6.34 -15.72 -3.68
C GLN A 16 4.97 -15.12 -3.32
N LEU A 17 4.42 -15.54 -2.18
CA LEU A 17 3.08 -15.11 -1.73
C LEU A 17 2.91 -13.59 -1.61
N ASN A 18 3.99 -12.87 -1.29
CA ASN A 18 3.96 -11.42 -1.15
C ASN A 18 4.27 -10.65 -2.44
N ASP A 19 4.54 -11.34 -3.54
CA ASP A 19 4.85 -10.71 -4.82
C ASP A 19 3.69 -9.90 -5.37
N ASN A 20 2.45 -10.30 -5.07
CA ASN A 20 1.25 -9.56 -5.43
C ASN A 20 1.28 -8.11 -4.91
N VAL A 21 1.85 -7.87 -3.74
CA VAL A 21 1.96 -6.52 -3.16
C VAL A 21 3.32 -5.88 -3.46
N TRP A 22 4.42 -6.63 -3.34
CA TRP A 22 5.77 -6.06 -3.24
C TRP A 22 6.65 -6.23 -4.48
N ALA A 23 6.29 -7.08 -5.43
CA ALA A 23 7.13 -7.27 -6.61
C ALA A 23 7.25 -5.99 -7.43
N ARG A 24 8.47 -5.59 -7.72
CA ARG A 24 8.77 -4.38 -8.52
C ARG A 24 8.81 -4.66 -10.02
N GLN A 25 8.98 -5.93 -10.41
CA GLN A 25 9.13 -6.35 -11.80
C GLN A 25 8.44 -7.69 -12.03
N GLY A 26 8.12 -7.97 -13.29
CA GLY A 26 7.52 -9.21 -13.72
C GLY A 26 5.99 -9.21 -13.66
N ARG A 27 5.40 -10.33 -14.04
CA ARG A 27 3.96 -10.53 -14.00
C ARG A 27 3.53 -10.95 -12.62
N ILE A 28 2.41 -10.43 -12.17
CA ILE A 28 1.79 -10.73 -10.88
C ILE A 28 0.30 -10.95 -11.07
N ILE A 29 -0.30 -11.69 -10.16
CA ILE A 29 -1.75 -11.88 -10.09
C ILE A 29 -2.25 -11.12 -8.87
N LEU A 30 -3.27 -10.28 -9.07
CA LEU A 30 -3.87 -9.42 -8.04
C LEU A 30 -5.38 -9.63 -7.98
N SER A 31 -5.94 -9.60 -6.76
CA SER A 31 -7.33 -9.22 -6.57
C SER A 31 -7.49 -7.69 -6.67
N GLY A 32 -8.71 -7.20 -6.86
CA GLY A 32 -8.98 -5.76 -6.86
C GLY A 32 -8.52 -5.07 -5.58
N THR A 33 -8.77 -5.69 -4.42
CA THR A 33 -8.34 -5.19 -3.11
C THR A 33 -6.82 -5.10 -2.98
N GLN A 34 -6.11 -6.11 -3.46
CA GLN A 34 -4.64 -6.10 -3.47
C GLN A 34 -4.10 -5.03 -4.43
N ALA A 35 -4.80 -4.79 -5.55
CA ALA A 35 -4.43 -3.74 -6.49
C ALA A 35 -4.54 -2.34 -5.86
N LEU A 36 -5.57 -2.07 -5.06
CA LEU A 36 -5.71 -0.80 -4.33
C LEU A 36 -4.55 -0.58 -3.35
N VAL A 37 -4.22 -1.58 -2.56
CA VAL A 37 -3.08 -1.48 -1.62
C VAL A 37 -1.76 -1.30 -2.38
N ARG A 38 -1.58 -2.04 -3.47
CA ARG A 38 -0.40 -1.91 -4.32
C ARG A 38 -0.29 -0.53 -4.98
N LEU A 39 -1.43 0.08 -5.37
CA LEU A 39 -1.45 1.42 -5.96
C LEU A 39 -0.77 2.44 -5.03
N MET A 40 -1.04 2.38 -3.73
CA MET A 40 -0.42 3.25 -2.73
C MET A 40 1.11 3.07 -2.69
N LEU A 41 1.59 1.83 -2.74
CA LEU A 41 3.04 1.54 -2.81
C LEU A 41 3.66 2.06 -4.11
N MET A 42 2.98 1.90 -5.24
CA MET A 42 3.45 2.38 -6.53
C MET A 42 3.52 3.91 -6.57
N GLN A 43 2.53 4.60 -6.00
CA GLN A 43 2.53 6.06 -5.89
C GLN A 43 3.76 6.51 -5.08
N ARG A 44 3.97 5.92 -3.90
CA ARG A 44 5.12 6.25 -3.06
C ARG A 44 6.46 6.05 -3.79
N GLN A 45 6.59 4.93 -4.52
CA GLN A 45 7.80 4.63 -5.31
C GLN A 45 8.01 5.64 -6.46
N SER A 46 6.92 6.03 -7.14
CA SER A 46 6.98 7.03 -8.20
C SER A 46 7.44 8.38 -7.67
N ASP A 47 6.95 8.78 -6.50
CA ASP A 47 7.33 10.03 -5.86
C ASP A 47 8.79 10.02 -5.42
N GLU A 48 9.26 8.92 -4.82
CA GLU A 48 10.67 8.75 -4.47
C GLU A 48 11.61 8.88 -5.69
N GLN A 49 11.22 8.29 -6.82
CA GLN A 49 11.98 8.41 -8.07
C GLN A 49 12.07 9.86 -8.58
N LYS A 50 11.09 10.68 -8.22
CA LYS A 50 11.06 12.12 -8.55
C LYS A 50 11.74 12.99 -7.46
N GLY A 51 12.29 12.38 -6.44
CA GLY A 51 12.92 13.08 -5.31
C GLY A 51 11.94 13.66 -4.30
N LEU A 52 10.67 13.25 -4.32
CA LEU A 52 9.64 13.72 -3.40
C LEU A 52 9.56 12.83 -2.15
N ASN A 53 9.50 13.46 -0.99
CA ASN A 53 9.27 12.77 0.29
C ASN A 53 7.79 12.80 0.67
N THR A 54 6.97 12.09 -0.08
CA THR A 54 5.54 11.96 0.22
C THR A 54 5.26 10.82 1.20
N ARG A 55 4.05 10.80 1.77
CA ARG A 55 3.53 9.69 2.59
C ARG A 55 2.16 9.29 2.10
N GLY A 56 1.79 8.04 2.31
CA GLY A 56 0.46 7.55 2.01
C GLY A 56 -0.37 7.38 3.27
N PHE A 57 -1.61 7.82 3.24
CA PHE A 57 -2.58 7.65 4.32
C PHE A 57 -3.82 6.93 3.80
N ILE A 58 -4.20 5.86 4.48
CA ILE A 58 -5.36 5.04 4.11
C ILE A 58 -6.31 5.02 5.28
N SER A 59 -7.59 5.28 5.02
CA SER A 59 -8.64 5.13 6.01
C SER A 59 -9.85 4.43 5.42
N GLY A 60 -10.54 3.69 6.26
CA GLY A 60 -11.74 2.97 5.89
C GLY A 60 -12.28 2.16 7.05
N TYR A 61 -13.46 1.56 6.90
CA TYR A 61 -14.05 0.77 7.96
C TYR A 61 -14.45 -0.63 7.46
N ARG A 62 -14.51 -1.57 8.38
CA ARG A 62 -14.68 -3.00 8.09
C ARG A 62 -16.05 -3.36 7.51
N GLY A 63 -17.09 -2.56 7.76
CA GLY A 63 -18.45 -2.73 7.23
C GLY A 63 -18.62 -2.32 5.77
N SER A 64 -17.61 -1.72 5.16
CA SER A 64 -17.62 -1.29 3.77
C SER A 64 -17.57 -2.49 2.80
N PRO A 65 -18.10 -2.38 1.57
CA PRO A 65 -17.90 -3.36 0.51
C PRO A 65 -16.43 -3.64 0.19
N LEU A 66 -15.53 -2.72 0.51
CA LEU A 66 -14.08 -2.86 0.39
C LEU A 66 -13.40 -3.32 1.70
N GLY A 67 -14.13 -3.92 2.62
CA GLY A 67 -13.66 -4.32 3.95
C GLY A 67 -12.46 -5.27 3.98
N MET A 68 -12.07 -5.85 2.85
CA MET A 68 -10.86 -6.69 2.76
C MET A 68 -9.56 -5.89 2.62
N VAL A 69 -9.62 -4.58 2.40
CA VAL A 69 -8.43 -3.71 2.26
C VAL A 69 -7.62 -3.72 3.55
N ASP A 70 -8.30 -3.57 4.69
CA ASP A 70 -7.67 -3.60 6.01
C ASP A 70 -6.89 -4.90 6.25
N GLN A 71 -7.46 -6.05 5.86
CA GLN A 71 -6.81 -7.34 6.02
C GLN A 71 -5.56 -7.48 5.14
N VAL A 72 -5.60 -6.98 3.91
CA VAL A 72 -4.43 -6.96 3.04
C VAL A 72 -3.31 -6.12 3.66
N ILE A 73 -3.65 -4.94 4.20
CA ILE A 73 -2.70 -4.04 4.83
C ILE A 73 -2.12 -4.66 6.12
N TRP A 74 -2.95 -5.19 6.99
CA TRP A 74 -2.49 -5.80 8.25
C TRP A 74 -1.53 -6.97 8.05
N LYS A 75 -1.73 -7.76 7.00
CA LYS A 75 -0.79 -8.83 6.62
C LYS A 75 0.61 -8.31 6.28
N GLN A 76 0.73 -7.05 5.88
CA GLN A 76 2.02 -6.42 5.56
C GLN A 76 2.75 -5.90 6.80
N GLY A 77 2.04 -5.63 7.89
CA GLY A 77 2.57 -5.22 9.18
C GLY A 77 3.49 -3.99 9.09
N GLU A 78 4.60 -4.04 9.81
CA GLU A 78 5.58 -2.94 9.85
C GLU A 78 6.21 -2.62 8.50
N LYS A 79 6.31 -3.59 7.60
CA LYS A 79 6.87 -3.37 6.27
C LYS A 79 6.11 -2.29 5.50
N PHE A 80 4.79 -2.23 5.68
CA PHE A 80 3.93 -1.23 5.07
C PHE A 80 4.21 0.17 5.65
N ARG A 81 4.29 0.29 6.98
CA ARG A 81 4.67 1.54 7.65
C ARG A 81 6.07 2.02 7.28
N ASN A 82 7.03 1.11 7.23
CA ASN A 82 8.41 1.41 6.84
C ASN A 82 8.50 1.88 5.38
N ALA A 83 7.54 1.50 4.53
CA ALA A 83 7.41 2.04 3.18
C ALA A 83 6.76 3.44 3.13
N GLY A 84 6.44 4.04 4.27
CA GLY A 84 5.86 5.37 4.36
C GLY A 84 4.35 5.43 4.17
N LEU A 85 3.67 4.31 4.46
CA LEU A 85 2.22 4.19 4.33
C LEU A 85 1.59 3.91 5.70
N GLU A 86 0.57 4.67 6.06
CA GLU A 86 -0.15 4.53 7.32
C GLU A 86 -1.61 4.15 7.07
N PHE A 87 -2.12 3.20 7.84
CA PHE A 87 -3.53 2.83 7.83
C PHE A 87 -4.16 3.11 9.18
N VAL A 88 -5.17 3.97 9.19
CA VAL A 88 -5.96 4.30 10.39
C VAL A 88 -7.41 3.91 10.14
N PRO A 89 -7.91 2.86 10.82
CA PRO A 89 -9.29 2.45 10.64
C PRO A 89 -10.25 3.53 11.14
N ALA A 90 -11.36 3.70 10.43
CA ALA A 90 -12.47 4.57 10.82
C ALA A 90 -13.67 3.76 11.31
N ILE A 91 -14.63 4.45 11.93
CA ILE A 91 -15.90 3.86 12.40
C ILE A 91 -16.91 3.80 11.25
N ASN A 92 -16.86 4.77 10.34
CA ASN A 92 -17.72 4.89 9.17
C ASN A 92 -17.01 5.66 8.03
N GLU A 93 -17.67 5.76 6.89
CA GLU A 93 -17.11 6.42 5.69
C GLU A 93 -16.86 7.91 5.91
N GLU A 94 -17.75 8.62 6.58
CA GLU A 94 -17.63 10.07 6.82
C GLU A 94 -16.37 10.38 7.63
N LEU A 95 -16.13 9.60 8.69
CA LEU A 95 -14.93 9.74 9.51
C LEU A 95 -13.66 9.34 8.74
N GLY A 96 -13.74 8.29 7.94
CA GLY A 96 -12.64 7.90 7.06
C GLY A 96 -12.27 9.01 6.09
N ALA A 97 -13.25 9.56 5.39
CA ALA A 97 -13.05 10.67 4.46
C ALA A 97 -12.52 11.93 5.18
N THR A 98 -13.01 12.22 6.38
CA THR A 98 -12.54 13.36 7.18
C THR A 98 -11.08 13.19 7.61
N GLN A 99 -10.67 12.00 7.99
CA GLN A 99 -9.26 11.70 8.31
C GLN A 99 -8.36 11.92 7.09
N VAL A 100 -8.75 11.39 5.92
CA VAL A 100 -8.01 11.59 4.67
C VAL A 100 -7.95 13.09 4.33
N LEU A 101 -9.07 13.82 4.40
CA LEU A 101 -9.12 15.26 4.16
C LEU A 101 -8.17 16.03 5.09
N GLY A 102 -8.07 15.63 6.36
CA GLY A 102 -7.14 16.23 7.32
C GLY A 102 -5.69 16.14 6.83
N THR A 103 -5.29 15.01 6.28
CA THR A 103 -3.92 14.82 5.77
C THR A 103 -3.62 15.68 4.53
N GLN A 104 -4.63 16.07 3.75
CA GLN A 104 -4.45 16.91 2.55
C GLN A 104 -4.10 18.37 2.90
N ARG A 105 -4.16 18.74 4.17
CA ARG A 105 -3.77 20.07 4.64
C ARG A 105 -2.29 20.18 5.03
N VAL A 106 -1.52 19.13 4.88
CA VAL A 106 -0.10 19.12 5.25
C VAL A 106 0.71 20.22 4.55
N GLU A 107 0.33 20.63 3.34
CA GLU A 107 1.00 21.71 2.62
C GLU A 107 0.90 23.06 3.32
N SER A 108 -0.15 23.27 4.12
CA SER A 108 -0.37 24.50 4.89
C SER A 108 0.33 24.48 6.25
N ASP A 109 0.94 23.38 6.64
CA ASP A 109 1.64 23.26 7.92
C ASP A 109 3.09 23.71 7.77
N PRO A 110 3.52 24.79 8.47
CA PRO A 110 4.90 25.28 8.43
C PRO A 110 5.90 24.30 9.05
N GLU A 111 5.45 23.39 9.91
CA GLU A 111 6.28 22.38 10.57
C GLU A 111 6.27 21.03 9.83
N ARG A 112 5.70 20.98 8.64
CA ARG A 112 5.66 19.74 7.86
C ARG A 112 7.03 19.15 7.61
N THR A 113 7.15 17.85 7.72
CA THR A 113 8.37 17.07 7.45
C THR A 113 8.30 16.28 6.15
N VAL A 114 7.19 16.42 5.42
CA VAL A 114 6.92 15.73 4.16
C VAL A 114 6.46 16.73 3.09
N ASP A 115 6.68 16.38 1.82
CA ASP A 115 6.27 17.24 0.69
C ASP A 115 4.76 17.19 0.44
N GLY A 116 4.13 16.09 0.78
CA GLY A 116 2.69 15.90 0.63
C GLY A 116 2.24 14.54 1.15
N VAL A 117 0.91 14.38 1.25
CA VAL A 117 0.27 13.11 1.62
C VAL A 117 -0.76 12.74 0.56
N PHE A 118 -0.65 11.54 0.01
CA PHE A 118 -1.69 10.99 -0.86
C PHE A 118 -2.58 10.05 -0.07
N GLY A 119 -3.88 10.04 -0.37
CA GLY A 119 -4.89 9.33 0.43
C GLY A 119 -5.69 8.29 -0.35
N LEU A 120 -6.20 7.30 0.35
CA LEU A 120 -7.15 6.30 -0.11
C LEU A 120 -8.23 6.08 0.96
#